data_43a1d2f30ccc80ecb54bf03c9e74b1a1
#
_entry.id   43a1d2f30ccc80ecb54bf03c9e74b1a1
#
_cell.length_a   1.000
_cell.length_b   1.000
_cell.length_c   1.000
_cell.angle_alpha   90.00
_cell.angle_beta   90.00
_cell.angle_gamma   90.00
#
_symmetry.space_group_name_H-M   'P 1'
#
loop_
_entity.id
_entity.type
_entity.pdbx_description
1 polymer ?
#
loop_
_entity_poly.entity_id
_entity_poly.type
_entity_poly.pdbx_seq_one_letter_code
_entity_poly.pdbx_strand_id
1 'polypeptide(L)'
;MISIIIPTYNNLELFKRAYNSVISQDEKEVEVIVVDDSTTNDIQNYCLNLPVRYHHNSPALGAVKNWNSGLKLAKGEFIILMHHDEALKNKNFISSLLHCFKNGYDVVVSNIEVHLGNSVRKGLCPNWLKRLFIAHSYLLFVRNLVGPCACIAFKKEYIKYFDENLKWVVDLEWYYRLMNKRKVVFMQSNWITSMHGHKGQITMNLDICNQAKIDSMYIFDKYEHNIKVRCSLFVKKLVSRIVKLIR
;
A
#
# COMPACT_ATOMS: atom_id res chain seq x y z
N MET A 1 -2.87 14.76 13.82
CA MET A 1 -1.53 14.15 13.52
C MET A 1 -1.72 12.92 12.64
N ILE A 2 -0.86 12.74 11.64
CA ILE A 2 -0.83 11.56 10.75
C ILE A 2 0.42 10.73 11.03
N SER A 3 0.30 9.38 11.09
CA SER A 3 1.42 8.44 11.13
C SER A 3 1.75 7.95 9.73
N ILE A 4 2.98 8.16 9.28
CA ILE A 4 3.52 7.60 8.05
C ILE A 4 4.48 6.48 8.44
N ILE A 5 4.10 5.26 8.11
CA ILE A 5 4.87 4.05 8.39
C ILE A 5 5.70 3.73 7.15
N ILE A 6 7.01 3.61 7.30
CA ILE A 6 7.93 3.29 6.21
C ILE A 6 8.61 1.95 6.53
N PRO A 7 8.06 0.83 6.03
CA PRO A 7 8.75 -0.45 6.08
C PRO A 7 9.98 -0.42 5.16
N THR A 8 11.11 -0.92 5.66
CA THR A 8 12.39 -0.88 4.95
C THR A 8 13.07 -2.25 4.92
N TYR A 9 13.89 -2.46 3.87
CA TYR A 9 14.74 -3.63 3.72
C TYR A 9 15.92 -3.33 2.80
N ASN A 10 17.16 -3.30 3.33
CA ASN A 10 18.44 -3.26 2.62
C ASN A 10 18.55 -2.23 1.47
N ASN A 11 17.84 -1.10 1.51
CA ASN A 11 17.90 -0.08 0.47
C ASN A 11 17.84 1.33 1.04
N LEU A 12 18.98 1.84 1.46
CA LEU A 12 19.12 3.17 2.06
C LEU A 12 18.70 4.29 1.09
N GLU A 13 19.05 4.20 -0.20
CA GLU A 13 18.77 5.29 -1.14
C GLU A 13 17.27 5.44 -1.42
N LEU A 14 16.55 4.34 -1.56
CA LEU A 14 15.10 4.39 -1.69
C LEU A 14 14.45 4.90 -0.40
N PHE A 15 14.93 4.47 0.76
CA PHE A 15 14.45 4.97 2.04
C PHE A 15 14.68 6.49 2.18
N LYS A 16 15.86 7.01 1.83
CA LYS A 16 16.13 8.46 1.83
C LYS A 16 15.14 9.21 0.96
N ARG A 17 14.86 8.71 -0.25
CA ARG A 17 13.88 9.30 -1.16
C ARG A 17 12.49 9.33 -0.53
N ALA A 18 12.03 8.21 0.05
CA ALA A 18 10.74 8.10 0.73
C ALA A 18 10.64 9.11 1.88
N TYR A 19 11.62 9.09 2.78
CA TYR A 19 11.70 9.99 3.94
C TYR A 19 11.71 11.47 3.53
N ASN A 20 12.57 11.85 2.57
CA ASN A 20 12.64 13.22 2.08
C ASN A 20 11.32 13.72 1.49
N SER A 21 10.54 12.85 0.86
CA SER A 21 9.22 13.21 0.34
C SER A 21 8.22 13.54 1.45
N VAL A 22 8.40 12.96 2.64
CA VAL A 22 7.56 13.23 3.81
C VAL A 22 7.95 14.54 4.49
N ILE A 23 9.24 14.75 4.76
CA ILE A 23 9.69 15.97 5.48
C ILE A 23 9.55 17.24 4.64
N SER A 24 9.46 17.11 3.31
CA SER A 24 9.24 18.21 2.37
C SER A 24 7.78 18.65 2.25
N GLN A 25 6.85 17.99 2.95
CA GLN A 25 5.44 18.37 2.97
C GLN A 25 5.21 19.71 3.67
N ASP A 26 4.14 20.40 3.27
CA ASP A 26 3.70 21.65 3.91
C ASP A 26 3.14 21.42 5.32
N GLU A 27 2.48 20.28 5.55
CA GLU A 27 2.00 19.86 6.86
C GLU A 27 3.12 19.27 7.71
N LYS A 28 3.21 19.69 8.98
CA LYS A 28 4.29 19.29 9.91
C LYS A 28 3.84 18.38 11.07
N GLU A 29 2.54 18.23 11.30
CA GLU A 29 2.02 17.30 12.31
C GLU A 29 2.07 15.85 11.83
N VAL A 30 3.29 15.37 11.58
CA VAL A 30 3.56 14.04 11.03
C VAL A 30 4.44 13.25 12.00
N GLU A 31 4.02 12.03 12.33
CA GLU A 31 4.84 11.01 12.96
C GLU A 31 5.41 10.09 11.87
N VAL A 32 6.74 9.98 11.78
CA VAL A 32 7.40 9.02 10.88
C VAL A 32 7.85 7.80 11.68
N ILE A 33 7.38 6.62 11.27
CA ILE A 33 7.73 5.34 11.90
C ILE A 33 8.48 4.51 10.86
N VAL A 34 9.71 4.13 11.17
CA VAL A 34 10.53 3.25 10.33
C VAL A 34 10.56 1.86 10.97
N VAL A 35 10.11 0.85 10.23
CA VAL A 35 10.19 -0.56 10.65
C VAL A 35 11.11 -1.29 9.70
N ASP A 36 12.24 -1.75 10.22
CA ASP A 36 13.38 -2.16 9.42
C ASP A 36 13.67 -3.66 9.59
N ASP A 37 13.59 -4.39 8.49
CA ASP A 37 13.95 -5.80 8.37
C ASP A 37 15.36 -6.01 7.77
N SER A 38 16.15 -4.92 7.63
CA SER A 38 17.47 -4.98 6.99
C SER A 38 18.44 -5.88 7.72
N THR A 39 19.33 -6.50 6.93
CA THR A 39 20.44 -7.31 7.43
C THR A 39 21.70 -6.49 7.68
N THR A 40 21.72 -5.22 7.23
CA THR A 40 22.80 -4.24 7.44
C THR A 40 22.32 -3.09 8.33
N ASN A 41 23.25 -2.36 8.93
CA ASN A 41 22.94 -1.25 9.82
C ASN A 41 22.84 0.12 9.10
N ASP A 42 22.85 0.15 7.76
CA ASP A 42 22.93 1.40 7.01
C ASP A 42 21.72 2.31 7.27
N ILE A 43 20.50 1.74 7.27
CA ILE A 43 19.27 2.47 7.55
C ILE A 43 19.23 2.88 9.02
N GLN A 44 19.61 1.99 9.94
CA GLN A 44 19.70 2.28 11.36
C GLN A 44 20.61 3.49 11.62
N ASN A 45 21.83 3.44 11.10
CA ASN A 45 22.82 4.52 11.26
C ASN A 45 22.33 5.86 10.70
N TYR A 46 21.64 5.81 9.55
CA TYR A 46 21.05 7.01 8.98
C TYR A 46 19.93 7.57 9.85
N CYS A 47 19.11 6.73 10.47
CA CYS A 47 18.00 7.14 11.32
C CYS A 47 18.43 7.73 12.69
N LEU A 48 19.66 7.50 13.15
CA LEU A 48 20.15 7.97 14.47
C LEU A 48 19.96 9.49 14.70
N ASN A 49 20.10 10.28 13.64
CA ASN A 49 20.02 11.75 13.71
C ASN A 49 18.71 12.31 13.11
N LEU A 50 17.72 11.47 12.87
CA LEU A 50 16.43 11.88 12.28
C LEU A 50 15.32 11.87 13.34
N PRO A 51 14.35 12.78 13.25
CA PRO A 51 13.18 12.80 14.13
C PRO A 51 12.18 11.69 13.70
N VAL A 52 12.61 10.44 13.73
CA VAL A 52 11.80 9.26 13.38
C VAL A 52 11.72 8.29 14.55
N ARG A 53 10.64 7.57 14.63
CA ARG A 53 10.54 6.42 15.51
C ARG A 53 11.05 5.18 14.77
N TYR A 54 12.30 4.82 15.01
CA TYR A 54 12.95 3.68 14.39
C TYR A 54 12.75 2.39 15.20
N HIS A 55 12.43 1.30 14.51
CA HIS A 55 12.33 -0.05 15.08
C HIS A 55 12.99 -1.06 14.13
N HIS A 56 14.01 -1.75 14.62
CA HIS A 56 14.69 -2.83 13.90
C HIS A 56 14.15 -4.20 14.33
N ASN A 57 13.83 -5.06 13.39
CA ASN A 57 13.43 -6.43 13.67
C ASN A 57 14.66 -7.36 13.61
N SER A 58 14.95 -8.04 14.71
CA SER A 58 16.02 -9.02 14.76
C SER A 58 15.55 -10.29 15.49
N PRO A 59 15.41 -11.42 14.77
CA PRO A 59 15.63 -11.59 13.32
C PRO A 59 14.59 -10.87 12.47
N ALA A 60 14.88 -10.71 11.15
CA ALA A 60 13.94 -10.17 10.18
C ALA A 60 12.61 -10.95 10.15
N LEU A 61 11.49 -10.24 10.15
CA LEU A 61 10.15 -10.83 10.24
C LEU A 61 9.57 -11.24 8.88
N GLY A 62 10.10 -10.67 7.81
CA GLY A 62 9.50 -10.69 6.47
C GLY A 62 8.43 -9.63 6.27
N ALA A 63 8.16 -9.31 5.01
CA ALA A 63 7.41 -8.11 4.60
C ALA A 63 6.11 -7.90 5.36
N VAL A 64 5.19 -8.87 5.35
CA VAL A 64 3.83 -8.72 5.90
C VAL A 64 3.86 -8.49 7.42
N LYS A 65 4.71 -9.23 8.14
CA LYS A 65 4.86 -9.06 9.60
C LYS A 65 5.54 -7.74 9.93
N ASN A 66 6.52 -7.31 9.13
CA ASN A 66 7.14 -5.98 9.27
C ASN A 66 6.11 -4.87 9.09
N TRP A 67 5.23 -4.95 8.08
CA TRP A 67 4.13 -3.98 7.90
C TRP A 67 3.18 -3.96 9.11
N ASN A 68 2.81 -5.13 9.60
CA ASN A 68 1.96 -5.26 10.78
C ASN A 68 2.63 -4.68 12.03
N SER A 69 3.95 -4.83 12.20
CA SER A 69 4.68 -4.24 13.32
C SER A 69 4.61 -2.71 13.27
N GLY A 70 4.77 -2.12 12.09
CA GLY A 70 4.63 -0.69 11.89
C GLY A 70 3.23 -0.17 12.22
N LEU A 71 2.19 -0.87 11.76
CA LEU A 71 0.79 -0.52 12.08
C LEU A 71 0.51 -0.50 13.59
N LYS A 72 1.11 -1.43 14.35
CA LYS A 72 0.97 -1.47 15.83
C LYS A 72 1.62 -0.27 16.53
N LEU A 73 2.66 0.30 15.92
CA LEU A 73 3.40 1.43 16.49
C LEU A 73 2.74 2.79 16.24
N ALA A 74 1.83 2.90 15.27
CA ALA A 74 1.21 4.17 14.88
C ALA A 74 0.37 4.79 16.01
N LYS A 75 0.63 6.08 16.29
CA LYS A 75 -0.09 6.86 17.29
C LYS A 75 -1.03 7.89 16.67
N GLY A 76 -0.78 8.32 15.44
CA GLY A 76 -1.58 9.31 14.74
C GLY A 76 -3.03 8.89 14.54
N GLU A 77 -3.91 9.86 14.41
CA GLU A 77 -5.33 9.66 14.13
C GLU A 77 -5.56 9.10 12.72
N PHE A 78 -4.66 9.42 11.81
CA PHE A 78 -4.66 8.95 10.43
C PHE A 78 -3.38 8.20 10.12
N ILE A 79 -3.46 7.22 9.23
CA ILE A 79 -2.35 6.31 8.93
C ILE A 79 -2.13 6.21 7.42
N ILE A 80 -0.87 6.23 7.00
CA ILE A 80 -0.38 5.80 5.69
C ILE A 80 0.71 4.76 5.92
N LEU A 81 0.66 3.63 5.20
CA LEU A 81 1.77 2.71 5.08
C LEU A 81 2.39 2.91 3.70
N MET A 82 3.63 3.40 3.67
CA MET A 82 4.37 3.77 2.46
C MET A 82 5.68 2.99 2.43
N HIS A 83 5.82 2.06 1.48
CA HIS A 83 7.07 1.30 1.35
C HIS A 83 8.23 2.23 0.97
N HIS A 84 9.46 1.79 1.24
CA HIS A 84 10.65 2.62 0.99
C HIS A 84 10.89 2.94 -0.50
N ASP A 85 10.29 2.20 -1.43
CA ASP A 85 10.33 2.46 -2.87
C ASP A 85 9.23 3.42 -3.38
N GLU A 86 8.41 3.95 -2.46
CA GLU A 86 7.33 4.90 -2.73
C GLU A 86 7.68 6.29 -2.21
N ALA A 87 7.04 7.33 -2.74
CA ALA A 87 7.22 8.71 -2.26
C ALA A 87 5.98 9.56 -2.56
N LEU A 88 5.73 10.55 -1.69
CA LEU A 88 4.71 11.57 -1.89
C LEU A 88 5.17 12.56 -2.98
N LYS A 89 4.39 12.74 -4.05
CA LYS A 89 4.79 13.60 -5.16
C LYS A 89 4.47 15.08 -4.93
N ASN A 90 3.29 15.35 -4.39
CA ASN A 90 2.80 16.72 -4.19
C ASN A 90 3.21 17.25 -2.81
N LYS A 91 3.65 18.50 -2.71
CA LYS A 91 4.01 19.13 -1.42
C LYS A 91 2.81 19.28 -0.47
N ASN A 92 1.61 19.43 -1.02
CA ASN A 92 0.35 19.55 -0.29
C ASN A 92 -0.39 18.21 -0.16
N PHE A 93 0.32 17.07 -0.29
CA PHE A 93 -0.30 15.75 -0.25
C PHE A 93 -0.98 15.50 1.10
N ILE A 94 -0.26 15.77 2.20
CA ILE A 94 -0.75 15.51 3.56
C ILE A 94 -1.86 16.48 3.94
N SER A 95 -1.72 17.77 3.68
CA SER A 95 -2.77 18.76 3.98
C SER A 95 -4.07 18.48 3.20
N SER A 96 -3.96 18.01 1.96
CA SER A 96 -5.11 17.57 1.17
C SER A 96 -5.80 16.33 1.74
N LEU A 97 -5.03 15.36 2.27
CA LEU A 97 -5.58 14.20 2.97
C LEU A 97 -6.36 14.62 4.22
N LEU A 98 -5.74 15.47 5.06
CA LEU A 98 -6.37 15.96 6.29
C LEU A 98 -7.67 16.70 6.00
N HIS A 99 -7.72 17.45 4.89
CA HIS A 99 -8.97 18.08 4.43
C HIS A 99 -10.06 17.05 4.12
N CYS A 100 -9.73 15.94 3.45
CA CYS A 100 -10.69 14.86 3.20
C CYS A 100 -11.22 14.25 4.51
N PHE A 101 -10.35 13.99 5.48
CA PHE A 101 -10.77 13.44 6.76
C PHE A 101 -11.65 14.41 7.56
N LYS A 102 -11.33 15.71 7.55
CA LYS A 102 -12.18 16.77 8.15
C LYS A 102 -13.57 16.81 7.51
N ASN A 103 -13.69 16.49 6.21
CA ASN A 103 -14.96 16.36 5.51
C ASN A 103 -15.70 15.03 5.77
N GLY A 104 -15.25 14.25 6.74
CA GLY A 104 -15.96 13.06 7.23
C GLY A 104 -15.69 11.79 6.43
N TYR A 105 -14.69 11.75 5.54
CA TYR A 105 -14.27 10.52 4.91
C TYR A 105 -13.45 9.65 5.87
N ASP A 106 -13.56 8.33 5.72
CA ASP A 106 -12.88 7.34 6.56
C ASP A 106 -11.60 6.81 5.93
N VAL A 107 -11.62 6.72 4.58
CA VAL A 107 -10.52 6.22 3.76
C VAL A 107 -10.36 7.15 2.55
N VAL A 108 -9.12 7.51 2.26
CA VAL A 108 -8.74 8.34 1.10
C VAL A 108 -7.85 7.54 0.18
N VAL A 109 -8.20 7.49 -1.10
CA VAL A 109 -7.40 6.81 -2.14
C VAL A 109 -6.77 7.83 -3.05
N SER A 110 -5.46 7.72 -3.28
CA SER A 110 -4.66 8.61 -4.14
C SER A 110 -4.35 7.97 -5.50
N ASN A 111 -3.79 8.74 -6.41
CA ASN A 111 -3.25 8.26 -7.66
C ASN A 111 -1.82 7.73 -7.52
N ILE A 112 -1.36 7.02 -8.55
CA ILE A 112 0.00 6.48 -8.62
C ILE A 112 0.68 6.83 -9.93
N GLU A 113 1.96 7.10 -9.85
CA GLU A 113 2.89 7.18 -10.97
C GLU A 113 3.99 6.13 -10.77
N VAL A 114 4.07 5.17 -11.69
CA VAL A 114 5.03 4.06 -11.62
C VAL A 114 6.21 4.37 -12.51
N HIS A 115 7.41 4.31 -11.95
CA HIS A 115 8.68 4.48 -12.63
C HIS A 115 9.36 3.11 -12.81
N LEU A 116 9.69 2.74 -14.05
CA LEU A 116 10.41 1.53 -14.38
C LEU A 116 11.55 1.90 -15.36
N GLY A 117 12.78 2.00 -14.85
CA GLY A 117 13.89 2.59 -15.60
C GLY A 117 13.52 3.99 -16.11
N ASN A 118 13.61 4.22 -17.42
CA ASN A 118 13.25 5.49 -18.07
C ASN A 118 11.75 5.62 -18.38
N SER A 119 10.96 4.58 -18.15
CA SER A 119 9.51 4.60 -18.42
C SER A 119 8.72 5.09 -17.24
N VAL A 120 7.74 5.98 -17.49
CA VAL A 120 6.83 6.52 -16.49
C VAL A 120 5.40 6.25 -16.91
N ARG A 121 4.65 5.55 -16.06
CA ARG A 121 3.22 5.31 -16.26
C ARG A 121 2.40 6.05 -15.22
N LYS A 122 1.53 6.95 -15.67
CA LYS A 122 0.59 7.71 -14.81
C LYS A 122 -0.75 6.99 -14.72
N GLY A 123 -1.13 6.64 -13.50
CA GLY A 123 -2.37 5.92 -13.20
C GLY A 123 -2.33 4.45 -13.63
N LEU A 124 -3.27 3.66 -13.12
CA LEU A 124 -3.45 2.24 -13.44
C LEU A 124 -4.63 2.03 -14.40
N CYS A 125 -5.57 2.97 -14.42
CA CYS A 125 -6.80 2.94 -15.20
C CYS A 125 -7.41 4.35 -15.29
N PRO A 126 -8.44 4.55 -16.14
CA PRO A 126 -9.23 5.78 -16.13
C PRO A 126 -9.87 6.05 -14.76
N ASN A 127 -9.96 7.32 -14.36
CA ASN A 127 -10.45 7.72 -13.05
C ASN A 127 -11.88 7.22 -12.73
N TRP A 128 -12.77 7.17 -13.72
CA TRP A 128 -14.14 6.65 -13.53
C TRP A 128 -14.14 5.18 -13.14
N LEU A 129 -13.26 4.37 -13.74
CA LEU A 129 -13.13 2.95 -13.42
C LEU A 129 -12.53 2.76 -12.02
N LYS A 130 -11.54 3.58 -11.64
CA LYS A 130 -10.98 3.59 -10.29
C LYS A 130 -12.06 3.90 -9.26
N ARG A 131 -12.92 4.91 -9.50
CA ARG A 131 -14.07 5.24 -8.63
C ARG A 131 -15.03 4.07 -8.47
N LEU A 132 -15.33 3.36 -9.55
CA LEU A 132 -16.20 2.18 -9.50
C LEU A 132 -15.61 1.07 -8.60
N PHE A 133 -14.31 0.79 -8.73
CA PHE A 133 -13.63 -0.23 -7.92
C PHE A 133 -13.51 0.18 -6.44
N ILE A 134 -13.35 1.46 -6.17
CA ILE A 134 -13.33 2.00 -4.80
C ILE A 134 -14.72 1.91 -4.17
N ALA A 135 -15.77 2.29 -4.89
CA ALA A 135 -17.15 2.19 -4.42
C ALA A 135 -17.59 0.75 -4.16
N HIS A 136 -17.00 -0.20 -4.89
CA HIS A 136 -17.28 -1.63 -4.80
C HIS A 136 -15.99 -2.41 -4.55
N SER A 137 -15.41 -2.27 -3.35
CA SER A 137 -14.09 -2.77 -3.01
C SER A 137 -13.87 -4.27 -3.25
N TYR A 138 -14.93 -5.10 -3.31
CA TYR A 138 -14.85 -6.51 -3.72
C TYR A 138 -14.35 -6.69 -5.18
N LEU A 139 -14.51 -5.67 -6.05
CA LEU A 139 -13.98 -5.70 -7.41
C LEU A 139 -12.45 -5.67 -7.46
N LEU A 140 -11.80 -5.21 -6.39
CA LEU A 140 -10.33 -5.23 -6.29
C LEU A 140 -9.76 -6.65 -6.41
N PHE A 141 -10.53 -7.68 -6.04
CA PHE A 141 -10.11 -9.07 -6.25
C PHE A 141 -10.05 -9.48 -7.73
N VAL A 142 -10.72 -8.74 -8.63
CA VAL A 142 -10.54 -8.92 -10.09
C VAL A 142 -9.18 -8.37 -10.52
N ARG A 143 -8.87 -7.13 -10.11
CA ARG A 143 -7.61 -6.44 -10.45
C ARG A 143 -7.31 -5.34 -9.46
N ASN A 144 -6.03 -5.17 -9.09
CA ASN A 144 -5.59 -4.00 -8.33
C ASN A 144 -5.65 -2.75 -9.22
N LEU A 145 -6.61 -1.86 -8.96
CA LEU A 145 -6.72 -0.55 -9.61
C LEU A 145 -6.44 0.61 -8.63
N VAL A 146 -6.13 0.30 -7.38
CA VAL A 146 -5.71 1.28 -6.36
C VAL A 146 -4.25 1.64 -6.54
N GLY A 147 -3.38 0.65 -6.56
CA GLY A 147 -1.94 0.79 -6.54
C GLY A 147 -1.34 0.16 -5.28
N PRO A 148 -0.15 0.57 -4.85
CA PRO A 148 0.49 0.10 -3.62
C PRO A 148 -0.17 0.70 -2.37
N CYS A 149 0.26 0.23 -1.18
CA CYS A 149 -0.31 0.61 0.11
C CYS A 149 -0.29 2.11 0.38
N ALA A 150 0.73 2.84 -0.06
CA ALA A 150 0.81 4.29 0.08
C ALA A 150 -0.33 5.06 -0.62
N CYS A 151 -1.00 4.42 -1.60
CA CYS A 151 -2.17 5.03 -2.22
C CYS A 151 -3.39 5.10 -1.29
N ILE A 152 -3.32 4.48 -0.10
CA ILE A 152 -4.43 4.48 0.88
C ILE A 152 -4.00 5.16 2.16
N ALA A 153 -4.77 6.19 2.55
CA ALA A 153 -4.76 6.76 3.89
C ALA A 153 -6.09 6.45 4.58
N PHE A 154 -6.08 6.20 5.88
CA PHE A 154 -7.28 5.83 6.61
C PHE A 154 -7.24 6.30 8.07
N LYS A 155 -8.41 6.42 8.71
CA LYS A 155 -8.53 6.71 10.14
C LYS A 155 -8.06 5.52 10.96
N LYS A 156 -7.26 5.77 12.01
CA LYS A 156 -6.70 4.75 12.90
C LYS A 156 -7.77 3.85 13.55
N GLU A 157 -8.94 4.39 13.87
CA GLU A 157 -10.04 3.60 14.44
C GLU A 157 -10.51 2.43 13.57
N TYR A 158 -10.21 2.49 12.25
CA TYR A 158 -10.52 1.43 11.28
C TYR A 158 -9.34 0.55 10.93
N ILE A 159 -8.26 0.61 11.71
CA ILE A 159 -7.05 -0.17 11.47
C ILE A 159 -7.36 -1.66 11.27
N LYS A 160 -6.78 -2.25 10.25
CA LYS A 160 -6.77 -3.69 9.97
C LYS A 160 -5.33 -4.12 9.76
N TYR A 161 -4.96 -5.25 10.34
CA TYR A 161 -3.65 -5.86 10.08
C TYR A 161 -3.71 -6.67 8.80
N PHE A 162 -2.60 -6.75 8.10
CA PHE A 162 -2.46 -7.62 6.93
C PHE A 162 -2.58 -9.08 7.34
N ASP A 163 -3.17 -9.90 6.46
CA ASP A 163 -3.26 -11.34 6.65
C ASP A 163 -1.92 -11.99 6.29
N GLU A 164 -1.25 -12.57 7.28
CA GLU A 164 0.09 -13.15 7.16
C GLU A 164 0.11 -14.45 6.35
N ASN A 165 -1.06 -15.05 6.05
CA ASN A 165 -1.18 -16.21 5.18
C ASN A 165 -1.14 -15.86 3.68
N LEU A 166 -1.24 -14.57 3.33
CA LEU A 166 -1.19 -14.08 1.96
C LEU A 166 0.21 -13.57 1.61
N LYS A 167 0.59 -13.70 0.32
CA LYS A 167 1.90 -13.23 -0.17
C LYS A 167 1.81 -12.32 -1.39
N TRP A 168 0.85 -12.55 -2.29
CA TRP A 168 0.70 -11.79 -3.53
C TRP A 168 -0.48 -10.83 -3.52
N VAL A 169 -1.65 -11.27 -3.05
CA VAL A 169 -2.86 -10.44 -3.02
C VAL A 169 -3.14 -9.87 -1.62
N VAL A 170 -2.12 -9.81 -0.79
CA VAL A 170 -2.18 -9.35 0.60
C VAL A 170 -2.71 -7.91 0.72
N ASP A 171 -2.29 -7.04 -0.19
CA ASP A 171 -2.75 -5.65 -0.29
C ASP A 171 -4.23 -5.57 -0.68
N LEU A 172 -4.68 -6.36 -1.65
CA LEU A 172 -6.07 -6.34 -2.12
C LEU A 172 -7.06 -6.78 -1.05
N GLU A 173 -6.70 -7.81 -0.29
CA GLU A 173 -7.50 -8.30 0.83
C GLU A 173 -7.58 -7.26 1.95
N TRP A 174 -6.47 -6.60 2.22
CA TRP A 174 -6.39 -5.52 3.19
C TRP A 174 -7.23 -4.30 2.75
N TYR A 175 -7.15 -3.88 1.48
CA TYR A 175 -7.96 -2.78 0.93
C TYR A 175 -9.45 -3.09 1.02
N TYR A 176 -9.84 -4.32 0.67
CA TYR A 176 -11.23 -4.75 0.78
C TYR A 176 -11.76 -4.56 2.21
N ARG A 177 -11.02 -5.01 3.24
CA ARG A 177 -11.43 -4.87 4.64
C ARG A 177 -11.43 -3.42 5.12
N LEU A 178 -10.49 -2.60 4.67
CA LEU A 178 -10.43 -1.18 5.03
C LEU A 178 -11.57 -0.37 4.42
N MET A 179 -11.92 -0.65 3.17
CA MET A 179 -12.92 0.15 2.44
C MET A 179 -14.36 -0.33 2.67
N ASN A 180 -14.54 -1.60 3.03
CA ASN A 180 -15.87 -2.20 3.16
C ASN A 180 -16.71 -1.48 4.21
N LYS A 181 -17.89 -0.98 3.80
CA LYS A 181 -18.82 -0.21 4.66
C LYS A 181 -18.21 1.07 5.24
N ARG A 182 -17.30 1.73 4.51
CA ARG A 182 -16.67 3.01 4.89
C ARG A 182 -16.97 4.10 3.88
N LYS A 183 -16.87 5.36 4.31
CA LYS A 183 -16.93 6.53 3.43
C LYS A 183 -15.58 6.71 2.76
N VAL A 184 -15.46 6.26 1.52
CA VAL A 184 -14.22 6.30 0.76
C VAL A 184 -14.26 7.42 -0.27
N VAL A 185 -13.17 8.18 -0.42
CA VAL A 185 -13.00 9.19 -1.46
C VAL A 185 -11.77 8.90 -2.32
N PHE A 186 -11.88 9.17 -3.61
CA PHE A 186 -10.75 9.17 -4.54
C PHE A 186 -10.26 10.60 -4.79
N MET A 187 -9.06 10.87 -4.32
CA MET A 187 -8.37 12.14 -4.47
C MET A 187 -7.47 12.11 -5.71
N GLN A 188 -8.05 12.45 -6.88
CA GLN A 188 -7.39 12.27 -8.18
C GLN A 188 -6.20 13.20 -8.44
N SER A 189 -6.09 14.33 -7.73
CA SER A 189 -5.00 15.31 -7.88
C SER A 189 -3.74 14.97 -7.10
N ASN A 190 -3.83 14.07 -6.12
CA ASN A 190 -2.70 13.66 -5.29
C ASN A 190 -2.07 12.36 -5.79
N TRP A 191 -0.74 12.36 -5.85
CA TRP A 191 0.04 11.32 -6.50
C TRP A 191 1.10 10.73 -5.57
N ILE A 192 1.17 9.40 -5.58
CA ILE A 192 2.30 8.63 -5.06
C ILE A 192 3.20 8.30 -6.25
N THR A 193 4.51 8.36 -6.07
CA THR A 193 5.47 7.79 -7.03
C THR A 193 6.00 6.48 -6.49
N SER A 194 6.07 5.44 -7.32
CA SER A 194 6.62 4.13 -6.95
C SER A 194 7.72 3.73 -7.93
N MET A 195 8.87 3.32 -7.39
CA MET A 195 10.02 2.85 -8.17
C MET A 195 9.97 1.34 -8.31
N HIS A 196 9.98 0.85 -9.54
CA HIS A 196 9.95 -0.57 -9.87
C HIS A 196 11.26 -1.04 -10.50
N GLY A 197 11.51 -2.36 -10.46
CA GLY A 197 12.69 -2.97 -11.09
C GLY A 197 13.99 -2.83 -10.30
N HIS A 198 13.93 -2.46 -9.02
CA HIS A 198 15.10 -2.40 -8.15
C HIS A 198 15.39 -3.74 -7.46
N LYS A 199 16.62 -3.96 -7.03
CA LYS A 199 17.01 -5.13 -6.23
C LYS A 199 16.25 -5.11 -4.88
N GLY A 200 15.74 -6.27 -4.47
CA GLY A 200 14.98 -6.42 -3.21
C GLY A 200 13.47 -6.19 -3.36
N GLN A 201 12.97 -5.88 -4.56
CA GLN A 201 11.53 -5.86 -4.80
C GLN A 201 10.94 -7.27 -4.60
N ILE A 202 9.93 -7.37 -3.74
CA ILE A 202 9.31 -8.65 -3.33
C ILE A 202 8.86 -9.48 -4.53
N THR A 203 8.35 -8.82 -5.57
CA THR A 203 7.83 -9.44 -6.79
C THR A 203 8.87 -10.14 -7.64
N MET A 204 10.16 -9.82 -7.49
CA MET A 204 11.23 -10.46 -8.27
C MET A 204 11.55 -11.89 -7.82
N ASN A 205 11.23 -12.23 -6.57
CA ASN A 205 11.54 -13.52 -5.96
C ASN A 205 10.31 -14.44 -5.84
N LEU A 206 9.16 -14.06 -6.41
CA LEU A 206 7.92 -14.82 -6.32
C LEU A 206 7.54 -15.41 -7.69
N ASP A 207 7.20 -16.70 -7.71
CA ASP A 207 6.36 -17.24 -8.79
C ASP A 207 4.95 -16.67 -8.65
N ILE A 208 4.77 -15.48 -9.25
CA ILE A 208 3.53 -14.70 -9.17
C ILE A 208 2.32 -15.52 -9.62
N CYS A 209 2.47 -16.32 -10.69
CA CYS A 209 1.36 -17.08 -11.24
C CYS A 209 0.87 -18.16 -10.28
N ASN A 210 1.80 -18.87 -9.66
CA ASN A 210 1.47 -19.92 -8.69
C ASN A 210 0.96 -19.32 -7.38
N GLN A 211 1.64 -18.28 -6.86
CA GLN A 211 1.24 -17.63 -5.61
C GLN A 211 -0.14 -16.99 -5.71
N ALA A 212 -0.45 -16.35 -6.85
CA ALA A 212 -1.77 -15.76 -7.09
C ALA A 212 -2.92 -16.80 -7.10
N LYS A 213 -2.63 -18.06 -7.49
CA LYS A 213 -3.59 -19.16 -7.40
C LYS A 213 -3.80 -19.58 -5.94
N ILE A 214 -2.70 -19.80 -5.21
CA ILE A 214 -2.73 -20.21 -3.79
C ILE A 214 -3.52 -19.18 -2.98
N ASP A 215 -3.16 -17.89 -3.11
CA ASP A 215 -3.82 -16.80 -2.40
C ASP A 215 -5.31 -16.68 -2.81
N SER A 216 -5.64 -16.90 -4.09
CA SER A 216 -7.03 -16.84 -4.56
C SER A 216 -7.88 -17.98 -3.99
N MET A 217 -7.33 -19.17 -3.80
CA MET A 217 -7.99 -20.28 -3.13
C MET A 217 -8.23 -19.97 -1.66
N TYR A 218 -7.20 -19.51 -0.96
CA TYR A 218 -7.32 -19.09 0.44
C TYR A 218 -8.39 -17.99 0.63
N ILE A 219 -8.43 -16.97 -0.23
CA ILE A 219 -9.46 -15.91 -0.17
C ILE A 219 -10.85 -16.49 -0.45
N PHE A 220 -10.97 -17.43 -1.39
CA PHE A 220 -12.24 -18.05 -1.72
C PHE A 220 -12.82 -18.81 -0.51
N ASP A 221 -11.99 -19.51 0.26
CA ASP A 221 -12.39 -20.22 1.47
C ASP A 221 -12.66 -19.24 2.62
N LYS A 222 -11.77 -18.26 2.83
CA LYS A 222 -11.92 -17.22 3.87
C LYS A 222 -13.22 -16.43 3.74
N TYR A 223 -13.71 -16.22 2.51
CA TYR A 223 -14.94 -15.48 2.19
C TYR A 223 -16.05 -16.38 1.64
N GLU A 224 -16.16 -17.61 2.13
CA GLU A 224 -17.12 -18.62 1.65
C GLU A 224 -18.58 -18.14 1.62
N HIS A 225 -19.00 -17.33 2.60
CA HIS A 225 -20.34 -16.74 2.70
C HIS A 225 -20.49 -15.40 1.96
N ASN A 226 -19.43 -14.88 1.31
CA ASN A 226 -19.46 -13.60 0.63
C ASN A 226 -19.55 -13.77 -0.89
N ILE A 227 -20.78 -13.82 -1.41
CA ILE A 227 -21.04 -14.04 -2.84
C ILE A 227 -20.35 -13.02 -3.74
N LYS A 228 -20.25 -11.73 -3.32
CA LYS A 228 -19.63 -10.68 -4.14
C LYS A 228 -18.13 -10.92 -4.32
N VAL A 229 -17.41 -11.31 -3.26
CA VAL A 229 -15.98 -11.67 -3.33
C VAL A 229 -15.81 -12.90 -4.20
N ARG A 230 -16.60 -13.95 -4.01
CA ARG A 230 -16.54 -15.19 -4.81
C ARG A 230 -16.80 -14.94 -6.29
N CYS A 231 -17.81 -14.15 -6.63
CA CYS A 231 -18.07 -13.72 -8.01
C CYS A 231 -16.87 -12.95 -8.61
N SER A 232 -16.24 -12.07 -7.86
CA SER A 232 -15.07 -11.31 -8.33
C SER A 232 -13.87 -12.23 -8.62
N LEU A 233 -13.62 -13.24 -7.79
CA LEU A 233 -12.59 -14.24 -8.03
C LEU A 233 -12.89 -15.10 -9.26
N PHE A 234 -14.16 -15.44 -9.48
CA PHE A 234 -14.60 -16.15 -10.69
C PHE A 234 -14.38 -15.30 -11.95
N VAL A 235 -14.78 -14.02 -11.93
CA VAL A 235 -14.53 -13.07 -13.03
C VAL A 235 -13.03 -12.93 -13.30
N LYS A 236 -12.19 -12.82 -12.28
CA LYS A 236 -10.71 -12.81 -12.43
C LYS A 236 -10.23 -14.05 -13.20
N LYS A 237 -10.74 -15.23 -12.85
CA LYS A 237 -10.37 -16.49 -13.51
C LYS A 237 -10.78 -16.51 -14.98
N LEU A 238 -11.99 -16.00 -15.33
CA LEU A 238 -12.45 -15.87 -16.70
C LEU A 238 -11.59 -14.89 -17.50
N VAL A 239 -11.38 -13.69 -17.00
CA VAL A 239 -10.53 -12.67 -17.65
C VAL A 239 -9.12 -13.21 -17.90
N SER A 240 -8.52 -13.91 -16.94
CA SER A 240 -7.19 -14.49 -17.10
C SER A 240 -7.13 -15.57 -18.19
N ARG A 241 -8.21 -16.34 -18.40
CA ARG A 241 -8.31 -17.34 -19.48
C ARG A 241 -8.43 -16.66 -20.85
N ILE A 242 -9.29 -15.63 -20.95
CA ILE A 242 -9.48 -14.88 -22.22
C ILE A 242 -8.17 -14.23 -22.65
N VAL A 243 -7.46 -13.57 -21.74
CA VAL A 243 -6.17 -12.94 -22.05
C VAL A 243 -5.12 -13.96 -22.53
N LYS A 244 -5.15 -15.21 -22.01
CA LYS A 244 -4.25 -16.28 -22.48
C LYS A 244 -4.61 -16.83 -23.87
N LEU A 245 -5.88 -16.74 -24.30
CA LEU A 245 -6.31 -17.19 -25.62
C LEU A 245 -6.02 -16.16 -26.72
N ILE A 246 -5.82 -14.89 -26.35
CA ILE A 246 -5.57 -13.78 -27.28
C ILE A 246 -4.06 -13.53 -27.48
N ARG A 247 -3.21 -14.09 -26.62
CA ARG A 247 -1.74 -14.06 -26.71
C ARG A 247 -1.20 -15.32 -27.38
#